data_f5e89469124fa155735e7f01f63d55cb
#
_entry.id   f5e89469124fa155735e7f01f63d55cb
#
_cell.length_a   1.000
_cell.length_b   1.000
_cell.length_c   1.000
_cell.angle_alpha   90.00
_cell.angle_beta   90.00
_cell.angle_gamma   90.00
#
_symmetry.space_group_name_H-M   'P 1'
#
loop_
_entity.id
_entity.type
_entity.pdbx_description
1 polymer ?
#
loop_
_entity_poly.entity_id
_entity_poly.type
_entity_poly.pdbx_seq_one_letter_code
_entity_poly.pdbx_strand_id
1 'polypeptide(L)'
;MTTTLTGREPRLTQKKGHYRLSLRGLGTMLNVLPPEAISLDAAEAALRNKDFYVRYNAARLLRRRGDRDARIIMEDALMNGDVPTRASVARELYGFSWFSSEPLLRRALKDEDVRVHECAVYALCDLRELQGFQLLVEVLPNEPDHVKAAAAWGLHNCQDPEAVPVLQAALLAQDPDVRVKTLESLGANDTPPALPVVRAALNDPEPEVKYAATLSLIELQSEAGFAEIAELIEQTTGQTRQQILRGFFHATNYLAIDVARTSSADIIVNALEKALRDPSPEARLAAIWPLSWIRQPRAPHLLKQAYEAEQDSEIKARIVKIAYNLMSDAREEILLDAQQSQEAAVKEAAEQIRLTHSG
;
A
#
# COMPACT_ATOMS: atom_id res chain seq x y z
N MET A 1 -4.30 -10.18 36.64
CA MET A 1 -4.55 -11.48 36.00
C MET A 1 -3.23 -11.91 35.35
N THR A 2 -2.56 -12.82 36.02
CA THR A 2 -1.24 -13.36 35.66
C THR A 2 -1.43 -14.48 34.65
N THR A 3 -0.98 -14.28 33.42
CA THR A 3 -0.96 -15.36 32.41
C THR A 3 0.33 -16.13 32.56
N THR A 4 0.24 -17.33 33.09
CA THR A 4 1.34 -18.29 33.20
C THR A 4 1.65 -18.86 31.80
N LEU A 5 2.83 -18.53 31.28
CA LEU A 5 3.44 -19.20 30.11
C LEU A 5 3.98 -20.57 30.58
N THR A 6 3.24 -21.64 30.32
CA THR A 6 3.72 -23.02 30.41
C THR A 6 4.42 -23.41 29.12
N GLY A 7 5.68 -23.03 28.97
CA GLY A 7 6.58 -23.52 27.92
C GLY A 7 7.88 -23.93 28.54
N ARG A 8 8.28 -25.18 28.33
CA ARG A 8 9.48 -25.82 28.92
C ARG A 8 10.69 -24.90 28.81
N GLU A 9 11.24 -24.49 29.98
CA GLU A 9 12.49 -23.75 30.05
C GLU A 9 13.61 -24.54 29.36
N PRO A 10 14.47 -23.87 28.55
CA PRO A 10 15.64 -24.51 27.99
C PRO A 10 16.59 -24.90 29.13
N ARG A 11 16.89 -26.19 29.29
CA ARG A 11 17.86 -26.66 30.27
C ARG A 11 19.25 -26.17 29.88
N LEU A 12 19.78 -25.24 30.66
CA LEU A 12 21.15 -24.76 30.58
C LEU A 12 22.05 -25.80 31.26
N THR A 13 22.94 -26.43 30.52
CA THR A 13 24.02 -27.27 31.12
C THR A 13 25.28 -26.44 31.13
N GLN A 14 25.72 -26.05 32.34
CA GLN A 14 26.96 -25.35 32.59
C GLN A 14 28.12 -26.35 32.64
N LYS A 15 29.02 -26.31 31.66
CA LYS A 15 30.36 -26.90 31.76
C LYS A 15 31.39 -25.82 31.39
N LYS A 16 32.17 -25.42 32.42
CA LYS A 16 33.32 -24.49 32.31
C LYS A 16 33.01 -23.18 31.54
N GLY A 17 32.13 -22.33 32.11
CA GLY A 17 31.99 -20.93 31.67
C GLY A 17 31.42 -20.68 30.29
N HIS A 18 31.12 -21.72 29.51
CA HIS A 18 30.52 -21.57 28.16
C HIS A 18 29.19 -22.31 28.10
N TYR A 19 28.13 -21.59 27.72
CA TYR A 19 26.82 -22.17 27.48
C TYR A 19 26.82 -22.87 26.12
N ARG A 20 26.70 -24.21 26.09
CA ARG A 20 26.37 -24.98 24.88
C ARG A 20 24.86 -24.97 24.74
N LEU A 21 24.36 -24.10 23.87
CA LEU A 21 22.92 -23.98 23.56
C LEU A 21 22.52 -25.02 22.50
N SER A 22 21.33 -25.63 22.66
CA SER A 22 20.69 -26.31 21.51
C SER A 22 20.37 -25.27 20.46
N LEU A 23 20.55 -25.59 19.17
CA LEU A 23 20.35 -24.69 18.04
C LEU A 23 18.96 -24.00 18.03
N ARG A 24 17.91 -24.63 18.57
CA ARG A 24 16.59 -24.04 18.77
C ARG A 24 16.53 -22.99 19.87
N GLY A 25 17.31 -23.13 20.91
CA GLY A 25 17.42 -22.13 21.98
C GLY A 25 18.26 -20.91 21.57
N LEU A 26 19.18 -21.09 20.63
CA LEU A 26 20.11 -20.05 20.19
C LEU A 26 19.33 -18.89 19.53
N GLY A 27 18.39 -19.16 18.64
CA GLY A 27 17.61 -18.12 17.95
C GLY A 27 16.83 -17.21 18.92
N THR A 28 16.20 -17.77 19.92
CA THR A 28 15.46 -17.00 20.93
C THR A 28 16.40 -16.21 21.85
N MET A 29 17.52 -16.80 22.24
CA MET A 29 18.49 -16.15 23.14
C MET A 29 19.27 -15.02 22.45
N LEU A 30 19.63 -15.17 21.20
CA LEU A 30 20.26 -14.10 20.40
C LEU A 30 19.44 -12.80 20.38
N ASN A 31 18.12 -12.91 20.56
CA ASN A 31 17.22 -11.76 20.56
C ASN A 31 17.02 -11.15 21.97
N VAL A 32 17.13 -11.94 23.01
CA VAL A 32 16.77 -11.56 24.40
C VAL A 32 17.99 -11.19 25.25
N LEU A 33 19.14 -11.84 25.01
CA LEU A 33 20.35 -11.59 25.81
C LEU A 33 21.03 -10.27 25.41
N PRO A 34 21.74 -9.64 26.37
CA PRO A 34 22.64 -8.53 26.04
C PRO A 34 23.69 -9.01 25.02
N PRO A 35 24.04 -8.15 24.01
CA PRO A 35 24.95 -8.54 22.94
C PRO A 35 26.31 -9.07 23.44
N GLU A 36 26.78 -8.58 24.58
CA GLU A 36 28.06 -8.95 25.21
C GLU A 36 28.02 -10.33 25.87
N ALA A 37 26.84 -10.87 26.16
CA ALA A 37 26.69 -12.19 26.78
C ALA A 37 26.95 -13.36 25.81
N ILE A 38 27.06 -13.09 24.51
CA ILE A 38 27.30 -14.07 23.46
C ILE A 38 28.68 -13.82 22.88
N SER A 39 29.52 -14.85 22.79
CA SER A 39 30.85 -14.71 22.18
C SER A 39 30.74 -14.43 20.67
N LEU A 40 31.70 -13.71 20.12
CA LEU A 40 31.80 -13.45 18.70
C LEU A 40 31.84 -14.73 17.86
N ASP A 41 32.63 -15.74 18.30
CA ASP A 41 32.71 -17.04 17.63
C ASP A 41 31.32 -17.73 17.54
N ALA A 42 30.50 -17.61 18.59
CA ALA A 42 29.19 -18.20 18.61
C ALA A 42 28.22 -17.43 17.69
N ALA A 43 28.34 -16.11 17.60
CA ALA A 43 27.55 -15.28 16.71
C ALA A 43 27.95 -15.54 15.26
N GLU A 44 29.22 -15.63 14.92
CA GLU A 44 29.74 -15.99 13.63
C GLU A 44 29.26 -17.38 13.15
N ALA A 45 29.38 -18.38 14.02
CA ALA A 45 28.90 -19.74 13.73
C ALA A 45 27.36 -19.74 13.50
N ALA A 46 26.61 -18.90 14.22
CA ALA A 46 25.17 -18.76 14.07
C ALA A 46 24.77 -18.08 12.73
N LEU A 47 25.59 -17.19 12.16
CA LEU A 47 25.37 -16.62 10.83
C LEU A 47 25.34 -17.67 9.72
N ARG A 48 26.08 -18.78 9.90
CA ARG A 48 26.17 -19.90 8.93
C ARG A 48 25.16 -21.02 9.23
N ASN A 49 24.18 -20.78 10.09
CA ASN A 49 23.18 -21.78 10.44
C ASN A 49 22.18 -21.99 9.30
N LYS A 50 21.64 -23.22 9.19
CA LYS A 50 20.60 -23.55 8.18
C LYS A 50 19.26 -22.89 8.46
N ASP A 51 18.97 -22.59 9.74
CA ASP A 51 17.73 -21.94 10.15
C ASP A 51 17.80 -20.43 9.88
N PHE A 52 16.82 -19.90 9.18
CA PHE A 52 16.71 -18.48 8.84
C PHE A 52 16.70 -17.60 10.10
N TYR A 53 15.90 -17.95 11.09
CA TYR A 53 15.77 -17.13 12.32
C TYR A 53 17.06 -17.08 13.11
N VAL A 54 17.86 -18.15 13.09
CA VAL A 54 19.16 -18.19 13.75
C VAL A 54 20.14 -17.25 13.04
N ARG A 55 20.22 -17.28 11.72
CA ARG A 55 21.07 -16.36 10.93
C ARG A 55 20.66 -14.91 11.12
N TYR A 56 19.35 -14.63 10.97
CA TYR A 56 18.80 -13.30 11.13
C TYR A 56 19.11 -12.73 12.53
N ASN A 57 18.86 -13.49 13.59
CA ASN A 57 19.12 -13.04 14.95
C ASN A 57 20.63 -12.91 15.25
N ALA A 58 21.49 -13.69 14.60
CA ALA A 58 22.93 -13.54 14.69
C ALA A 58 23.41 -12.23 14.05
N ALA A 59 22.94 -11.91 12.83
CA ALA A 59 23.24 -10.66 12.17
C ALA A 59 22.74 -9.46 13.01
N ARG A 60 21.51 -9.54 13.52
CA ARG A 60 20.91 -8.53 14.40
C ARG A 60 21.69 -8.35 15.71
N LEU A 61 22.19 -9.42 16.29
CA LEU A 61 23.03 -9.35 17.49
C LEU A 61 24.34 -8.63 17.20
N LEU A 62 25.02 -8.97 16.09
CA LEU A 62 26.27 -8.31 15.66
C LEU A 62 26.03 -6.82 15.39
N ARG A 63 24.91 -6.47 14.74
CA ARG A 63 24.49 -5.08 14.57
C ARG A 63 24.30 -4.35 15.92
N ARG A 64 23.56 -4.97 16.86
CA ARG A 64 23.33 -4.39 18.20
C ARG A 64 24.63 -4.24 19.01
N ARG A 65 25.58 -5.11 18.78
CA ARG A 65 26.91 -5.01 19.38
C ARG A 65 27.68 -3.81 18.86
N GLY A 66 27.66 -3.57 17.55
CA GLY A 66 28.14 -2.36 16.91
C GLY A 66 29.64 -2.09 17.01
N ASP A 67 30.40 -3.00 17.68
CA ASP A 67 31.85 -2.86 17.83
C ASP A 67 32.59 -3.22 16.53
N ARG A 68 33.88 -2.92 16.50
CA ARG A 68 34.74 -3.16 15.33
C ARG A 68 34.79 -4.64 14.95
N ASP A 69 34.81 -5.53 15.90
CA ASP A 69 34.99 -6.96 15.65
C ASP A 69 33.71 -7.56 15.09
N ALA A 70 32.53 -7.17 15.61
CA ALA A 70 31.24 -7.53 15.05
C ALA A 70 31.11 -7.07 13.58
N ARG A 71 31.58 -5.85 13.25
CA ARG A 71 31.59 -5.36 11.88
C ARG A 71 32.49 -6.19 10.97
N ILE A 72 33.69 -6.56 11.41
CA ILE A 72 34.62 -7.42 10.64
C ILE A 72 33.97 -8.76 10.30
N ILE A 73 33.26 -9.37 11.28
CA ILE A 73 32.56 -10.63 11.05
C ILE A 73 31.44 -10.45 10.03
N MET A 74 30.66 -9.36 10.10
CA MET A 74 29.60 -9.08 9.12
C MET A 74 30.18 -8.80 7.73
N GLU A 75 31.29 -8.10 7.63
CA GLU A 75 32.01 -7.85 6.39
C GLU A 75 32.49 -9.16 5.75
N ASP A 76 33.17 -10.03 6.51
CA ASP A 76 33.58 -11.35 6.03
C ASP A 76 32.38 -12.21 5.59
N ALA A 77 31.31 -12.22 6.39
CA ALA A 77 30.11 -12.99 6.08
C ALA A 77 29.38 -12.49 4.82
N LEU A 78 29.44 -11.18 4.55
CA LEU A 78 28.89 -10.60 3.30
C LEU A 78 29.75 -10.95 2.09
N MET A 79 31.06 -11.03 2.26
CA MET A 79 32.00 -11.30 1.17
C MET A 79 32.09 -12.79 0.84
N ASN A 80 32.10 -13.65 1.84
CA ASN A 80 32.49 -15.06 1.73
C ASN A 80 31.38 -16.04 2.15
N GLY A 81 30.24 -15.54 2.67
CA GLY A 81 29.11 -16.37 3.09
C GLY A 81 28.30 -16.92 1.91
N ASP A 82 27.48 -17.94 2.20
CA ASP A 82 26.43 -18.38 1.28
C ASP A 82 25.34 -17.30 1.12
N VAL A 83 24.51 -17.40 0.09
CA VAL A 83 23.47 -16.40 -0.22
C VAL A 83 22.58 -16.09 1.00
N PRO A 84 22.05 -17.09 1.74
CA PRO A 84 21.25 -16.80 2.94
C PRO A 84 21.99 -16.03 4.04
N THR A 85 23.29 -16.25 4.17
CA THR A 85 24.14 -15.51 5.10
C THR A 85 24.35 -14.08 4.63
N ARG A 86 24.74 -13.89 3.34
CA ARG A 86 24.91 -12.56 2.75
C ARG A 86 23.62 -11.73 2.86
N ALA A 87 22.46 -12.31 2.55
CA ALA A 87 21.16 -11.64 2.65
C ALA A 87 20.83 -11.23 4.11
N SER A 88 21.10 -12.12 5.08
CA SER A 88 20.86 -11.82 6.50
C SER A 88 21.75 -10.67 7.00
N VAL A 89 23.01 -10.62 6.56
CA VAL A 89 23.93 -9.53 6.88
C VAL A 89 23.52 -8.23 6.19
N ALA A 90 23.25 -8.28 4.88
CA ALA A 90 22.83 -7.10 4.10
C ALA A 90 21.63 -6.41 4.76
N ARG A 91 20.64 -7.19 5.24
CA ARG A 91 19.43 -6.69 5.89
C ARG A 91 19.70 -5.90 7.17
N GLU A 92 20.76 -6.20 7.89
CA GLU A 92 21.09 -5.60 9.19
C GLU A 92 22.16 -4.49 9.13
N LEU A 93 22.60 -4.09 7.91
CA LEU A 93 23.63 -3.04 7.75
C LEU A 93 23.14 -1.64 8.17
N TYR A 94 21.82 -1.40 8.24
CA TYR A 94 21.25 -0.12 8.65
C TYR A 94 21.61 0.31 10.09
N GLY A 95 22.13 -0.56 10.90
CA GLY A 95 22.46 -0.27 12.31
C GLY A 95 23.86 0.31 12.55
N PHE A 96 24.63 0.50 11.48
CA PHE A 96 25.93 1.16 11.55
C PHE A 96 25.82 2.57 10.98
N SER A 97 26.82 3.43 11.26
CA SER A 97 26.85 4.75 10.63
C SER A 97 26.96 4.62 9.11
N TRP A 98 26.40 5.59 8.37
CA TRP A 98 26.48 5.63 6.91
C TRP A 98 27.88 5.34 6.39
N PHE A 99 28.88 6.02 6.92
CA PHE A 99 30.27 5.87 6.52
C PHE A 99 30.80 4.43 6.60
N SER A 100 30.30 3.66 7.56
CA SER A 100 30.66 2.24 7.73
C SER A 100 29.80 1.30 6.89
N SER A 101 28.54 1.64 6.65
CA SER A 101 27.55 0.82 5.93
C SER A 101 27.64 0.98 4.43
N GLU A 102 27.93 2.17 3.92
CA GLU A 102 27.89 2.48 2.48
C GLU A 102 28.69 1.50 1.61
N PRO A 103 29.99 1.21 1.91
CA PRO A 103 30.76 0.29 1.07
C PRO A 103 30.15 -1.12 1.03
N LEU A 104 29.60 -1.59 2.15
CA LEU A 104 28.97 -2.89 2.29
C LEU A 104 27.61 -2.94 1.60
N LEU A 105 26.81 -1.88 1.71
CA LEU A 105 25.53 -1.73 1.00
C LEU A 105 25.72 -1.68 -0.50
N ARG A 106 26.70 -0.88 -0.99
CA ARG A 106 27.05 -0.86 -2.43
C ARG A 106 27.54 -2.22 -2.93
N ARG A 107 28.21 -2.99 -2.08
CA ARG A 107 28.61 -4.37 -2.40
C ARG A 107 27.40 -5.29 -2.46
N ALA A 108 26.51 -5.24 -1.49
CA ALA A 108 25.29 -6.04 -1.45
C ALA A 108 24.36 -5.74 -2.63
N LEU A 109 24.26 -4.48 -3.08
CA LEU A 109 23.53 -4.07 -4.29
C LEU A 109 24.16 -4.56 -5.61
N LYS A 110 25.39 -5.10 -5.58
CA LYS A 110 26.08 -5.72 -6.73
C LYS A 110 26.23 -7.22 -6.56
N ASP A 111 25.53 -7.83 -5.63
CA ASP A 111 25.58 -9.28 -5.43
C ASP A 111 24.98 -9.99 -6.64
N GLU A 112 25.39 -11.22 -6.89
CA GLU A 112 24.85 -12.04 -7.96
C GLU A 112 23.43 -12.56 -7.69
N ASP A 113 23.01 -12.55 -6.41
CA ASP A 113 21.71 -13.04 -5.97
C ASP A 113 20.80 -11.89 -5.56
N VAL A 114 19.67 -11.81 -6.21
CA VAL A 114 18.66 -10.76 -6.04
C VAL A 114 18.12 -10.63 -4.62
N ARG A 115 18.09 -11.70 -3.85
CA ARG A 115 17.66 -11.66 -2.44
C ARG A 115 18.60 -10.82 -1.57
N VAL A 116 19.87 -10.75 -1.94
CA VAL A 116 20.85 -9.87 -1.27
C VAL A 116 20.59 -8.41 -1.64
N HIS A 117 20.23 -8.14 -2.93
CA HIS A 117 19.80 -6.80 -3.38
C HIS A 117 18.59 -6.32 -2.59
N GLU A 118 17.51 -7.11 -2.52
CA GLU A 118 16.30 -6.77 -1.75
C GLU A 118 16.62 -6.44 -0.29
N CYS A 119 17.46 -7.27 0.34
CA CYS A 119 17.88 -7.04 1.72
C CYS A 119 18.68 -5.74 1.90
N ALA A 120 19.54 -5.39 0.94
CA ALA A 120 20.26 -4.13 0.94
C ALA A 120 19.33 -2.91 0.77
N VAL A 121 18.33 -3.03 -0.13
CA VAL A 121 17.30 -2.00 -0.30
C VAL A 121 16.50 -1.79 0.98
N TYR A 122 16.05 -2.85 1.63
CA TYR A 122 15.37 -2.73 2.94
C TYR A 122 16.26 -2.08 4.00
N ALA A 123 17.55 -2.43 4.04
CA ALA A 123 18.48 -1.80 4.98
C ALA A 123 18.65 -0.29 4.71
N LEU A 124 18.70 0.12 3.43
CA LEU A 124 18.75 1.53 3.05
C LEU A 124 17.46 2.28 3.43
N CYS A 125 16.30 1.66 3.24
CA CYS A 125 15.02 2.23 3.67
C CYS A 125 14.94 2.40 5.21
N ASP A 126 15.45 1.43 5.97
CA ASP A 126 15.44 1.47 7.43
C ASP A 126 16.47 2.45 8.00
N LEU A 127 17.55 2.72 7.27
CA LEU A 127 18.58 3.70 7.66
C LEU A 127 17.98 5.11 7.78
N ARG A 128 17.02 5.46 6.91
CA ARG A 128 16.33 6.75 6.87
C ARG A 128 17.26 7.96 6.86
N GLU A 129 18.39 7.82 6.21
CA GLU A 129 19.35 8.90 6.00
C GLU A 129 19.31 9.38 4.55
N LEU A 130 19.48 10.68 4.33
CA LEU A 130 19.48 11.30 3.00
C LEU A 130 20.41 10.58 2.01
N GLN A 131 21.60 10.20 2.46
CA GLN A 131 22.59 9.51 1.63
C GLN A 131 22.09 8.12 1.20
N GLY A 132 21.34 7.42 2.08
CA GLY A 132 20.68 6.14 1.77
C GLY A 132 19.61 6.30 0.70
N PHE A 133 18.78 7.33 0.80
CA PHE A 133 17.79 7.67 -0.22
C PHE A 133 18.42 8.05 -1.55
N GLN A 134 19.49 8.85 -1.54
CA GLN A 134 20.26 9.20 -2.74
C GLN A 134 20.84 7.98 -3.44
N LEU A 135 21.37 7.01 -2.68
CA LEU A 135 21.86 5.75 -3.25
C LEU A 135 20.72 4.93 -3.87
N LEU A 136 19.55 4.86 -3.23
CA LEU A 136 18.39 4.18 -3.80
C LEU A 136 17.91 4.83 -5.10
N VAL A 137 17.86 6.15 -5.17
CA VAL A 137 17.52 6.90 -6.41
C VAL A 137 18.51 6.58 -7.53
N GLU A 138 19.80 6.43 -7.20
CA GLU A 138 20.84 6.07 -8.18
C GLU A 138 20.63 4.66 -8.77
N VAL A 139 20.29 3.68 -7.93
CA VAL A 139 20.31 2.27 -8.34
C VAL A 139 18.97 1.74 -8.83
N LEU A 140 17.85 2.11 -8.18
CA LEU A 140 16.53 1.55 -8.43
C LEU A 140 16.04 1.59 -9.88
N PRO A 141 16.31 2.63 -10.71
CA PRO A 141 15.86 2.66 -12.10
C PRO A 141 16.33 1.46 -12.92
N ASN A 142 17.51 0.90 -12.60
CA ASN A 142 18.12 -0.21 -13.30
C ASN A 142 17.84 -1.58 -12.63
N GLU A 143 17.22 -1.58 -11.46
CA GLU A 143 16.91 -2.81 -10.74
C GLU A 143 15.63 -3.48 -11.28
N PRO A 144 15.50 -4.81 -11.13
CA PRO A 144 14.28 -5.52 -11.49
C PRO A 144 13.11 -5.14 -10.58
N ASP A 145 11.90 -5.41 -11.04
CA ASP A 145 10.66 -4.94 -10.40
C ASP A 145 10.49 -5.41 -8.95
N HIS A 146 10.93 -6.62 -8.59
CA HIS A 146 10.86 -7.10 -7.21
C HIS A 146 11.77 -6.31 -6.25
N VAL A 147 12.89 -5.75 -6.74
CA VAL A 147 13.74 -4.85 -5.94
C VAL A 147 13.08 -3.48 -5.79
N LYS A 148 12.42 -2.97 -6.84
CA LYS A 148 11.59 -1.75 -6.76
C LYS A 148 10.44 -1.93 -5.78
N ALA A 149 9.80 -3.10 -5.78
CA ALA A 149 8.77 -3.46 -4.81
C ALA A 149 9.31 -3.46 -3.37
N ALA A 150 10.54 -3.94 -3.15
CA ALA A 150 11.18 -3.90 -1.82
C ALA A 150 11.36 -2.46 -1.33
N ALA A 151 11.73 -1.50 -2.21
CA ALA A 151 11.81 -0.08 -1.86
C ALA A 151 10.43 0.50 -1.50
N ALA A 152 9.41 0.21 -2.29
CA ALA A 152 8.04 0.64 -2.02
C ALA A 152 7.55 0.14 -0.65
N TRP A 153 7.76 -1.14 -0.35
CA TRP A 153 7.42 -1.72 0.95
C TRP A 153 8.24 -1.13 2.11
N GLY A 154 9.55 -0.98 1.92
CA GLY A 154 10.44 -0.45 2.95
C GLY A 154 10.15 1.00 3.31
N LEU A 155 9.59 1.76 2.39
CA LEU A 155 9.22 3.17 2.58
C LEU A 155 7.73 3.38 2.87
N HIS A 156 6.94 2.33 2.95
CA HIS A 156 5.53 2.45 3.32
C HIS A 156 5.41 3.08 4.73
N ASN A 157 4.56 4.09 4.87
CA ASN A 157 4.44 4.93 6.06
C ASN A 157 5.72 5.73 6.44
N CYS A 158 6.66 5.89 5.51
CA CYS A 158 7.78 6.81 5.70
C CYS A 158 7.32 8.24 5.36
N GLN A 159 7.17 9.08 6.37
CA GLN A 159 6.74 10.49 6.22
C GLN A 159 7.94 11.43 6.00
N ASP A 160 8.96 10.96 5.30
CA ASP A 160 10.14 11.76 4.94
C ASP A 160 10.01 12.23 3.49
N PRO A 161 10.04 13.55 3.22
CA PRO A 161 10.01 14.07 1.85
C PRO A 161 11.16 13.55 0.97
N GLU A 162 12.30 13.23 1.56
CA GLU A 162 13.47 12.69 0.84
C GLU A 162 13.25 11.23 0.36
N ALA A 163 12.24 10.53 0.87
CA ALA A 163 11.83 9.22 0.38
C ALA A 163 11.05 9.30 -0.95
N VAL A 164 10.45 10.44 -1.27
CA VAL A 164 9.61 10.60 -2.47
C VAL A 164 10.37 10.34 -3.78
N PRO A 165 11.60 10.84 -4.01
CA PRO A 165 12.37 10.50 -5.19
C PRO A 165 12.66 8.99 -5.34
N VAL A 166 12.81 8.27 -4.22
CA VAL A 166 13.00 6.81 -4.23
C VAL A 166 11.72 6.10 -4.70
N LEU A 167 10.57 6.51 -4.15
CA LEU A 167 9.26 6.00 -4.58
C LEU A 167 8.98 6.36 -6.05
N GLN A 168 9.36 7.56 -6.49
CA GLN A 168 9.25 7.92 -7.90
C GLN A 168 10.11 7.03 -8.81
N ALA A 169 11.31 6.65 -8.38
CA ALA A 169 12.13 5.68 -9.13
C ALA A 169 11.48 4.28 -9.15
N ALA A 170 10.80 3.87 -8.08
CA ALA A 170 10.08 2.60 -8.03
C ALA A 170 8.84 2.57 -8.96
N LEU A 171 8.24 3.72 -9.29
CA LEU A 171 7.16 3.82 -10.30
C LEU A 171 7.63 3.48 -11.72
N LEU A 172 8.93 3.39 -11.98
CA LEU A 172 9.46 2.95 -13.27
C LEU A 172 9.36 1.41 -13.46
N ALA A 173 8.75 0.68 -12.54
CA ALA A 173 8.50 -0.74 -12.65
C ALA A 173 7.62 -1.05 -13.87
N GLN A 174 7.92 -2.15 -14.58
CA GLN A 174 7.10 -2.65 -15.68
C GLN A 174 5.83 -3.31 -15.15
N ASP A 175 5.93 -4.01 -14.03
CA ASP A 175 4.81 -4.64 -13.35
C ASP A 175 3.84 -3.59 -12.76
N PRO A 176 2.56 -3.55 -13.19
CA PRO A 176 1.57 -2.64 -12.65
C PRO A 176 1.35 -2.81 -11.13
N ASP A 177 1.45 -4.03 -10.61
CA ASP A 177 1.26 -4.31 -9.17
C ASP A 177 2.32 -3.59 -8.32
N VAL A 178 3.55 -3.50 -8.83
CA VAL A 178 4.62 -2.74 -8.15
C VAL A 178 4.32 -1.24 -8.18
N ARG A 179 3.81 -0.70 -9.30
CA ARG A 179 3.41 0.71 -9.39
C ARG A 179 2.24 1.03 -8.46
N VAL A 180 1.24 0.13 -8.37
CA VAL A 180 0.13 0.24 -7.40
C VAL A 180 0.66 0.32 -5.97
N LYS A 181 1.52 -0.61 -5.56
CA LYS A 181 2.13 -0.62 -4.21
C LYS A 181 2.95 0.63 -3.92
N THR A 182 3.63 1.14 -4.92
CA THR A 182 4.40 2.38 -4.81
C THR A 182 3.50 3.59 -4.58
N LEU A 183 2.36 3.65 -5.27
CA LEU A 183 1.36 4.71 -5.07
C LEU A 183 0.71 4.66 -3.68
N GLU A 184 0.38 3.47 -3.18
CA GLU A 184 -0.09 3.30 -1.80
C GLU A 184 0.94 3.86 -0.79
N SER A 185 2.23 3.65 -1.06
CA SER A 185 3.30 4.18 -0.20
C SER A 185 3.48 5.70 -0.34
N LEU A 186 3.26 6.26 -1.53
CA LEU A 186 3.25 7.71 -1.77
C LEU A 186 2.06 8.39 -1.09
N GLY A 187 0.87 7.78 -1.13
CA GLY A 187 -0.31 8.27 -0.41
C GLY A 187 -0.06 8.32 1.10
N ALA A 188 0.51 7.26 1.66
CA ALA A 188 0.86 7.17 3.07
C ALA A 188 2.04 8.08 3.49
N ASN A 189 2.83 8.61 2.54
CA ASN A 189 3.96 9.50 2.83
C ASN A 189 3.50 10.85 3.41
N ASP A 190 2.34 11.36 2.98
CA ASP A 190 1.69 12.59 3.45
C ASP A 190 2.63 13.82 3.43
N THR A 191 3.48 13.93 2.42
CA THR A 191 4.38 15.08 2.26
C THR A 191 4.14 15.80 0.92
N PRO A 192 4.29 17.16 0.86
CA PRO A 192 4.01 17.92 -0.35
C PRO A 192 4.71 17.44 -1.63
N PRO A 193 5.97 16.94 -1.62
CA PRO A 193 6.62 16.41 -2.81
C PRO A 193 5.96 15.18 -3.42
N ALA A 194 5.17 14.39 -2.66
CA ALA A 194 4.48 13.21 -3.18
C ALA A 194 3.38 13.57 -4.19
N LEU A 195 2.73 14.72 -4.01
CA LEU A 195 1.59 15.14 -4.82
C LEU A 195 1.86 15.17 -6.33
N PRO A 196 2.89 15.87 -6.86
CA PRO A 196 3.15 15.88 -8.30
C PRO A 196 3.48 14.49 -8.86
N VAL A 197 4.08 13.61 -8.06
CA VAL A 197 4.41 12.24 -8.47
C VAL A 197 3.13 11.41 -8.62
N VAL A 198 2.24 11.46 -7.64
CA VAL A 198 0.93 10.77 -7.69
C VAL A 198 0.07 11.30 -8.82
N ARG A 199 0.05 12.62 -9.03
CA ARG A 199 -0.67 13.27 -10.14
C ARG A 199 -0.21 12.76 -11.50
N ALA A 200 1.10 12.61 -11.72
CA ALA A 200 1.62 12.07 -12.97
C ALA A 200 1.14 10.64 -13.25
N ALA A 201 0.98 9.81 -12.20
CA ALA A 201 0.51 8.43 -12.32
C ALA A 201 -0.97 8.30 -12.70
N LEU A 202 -1.77 9.36 -12.63
CA LEU A 202 -3.14 9.38 -13.19
C LEU A 202 -3.16 9.16 -14.71
N ASN A 203 -2.04 9.36 -15.40
CA ASN A 203 -1.88 9.11 -16.83
C ASN A 203 -1.25 7.75 -17.14
N ASP A 204 -1.06 6.87 -16.16
CA ASP A 204 -0.53 5.52 -16.37
C ASP A 204 -1.37 4.76 -17.42
N PRO A 205 -0.79 3.91 -18.27
CA PRO A 205 -1.56 3.11 -19.21
C PRO A 205 -2.53 2.14 -18.53
N GLU A 206 -2.19 1.63 -17.33
CA GLU A 206 -2.95 0.60 -16.65
C GLU A 206 -4.08 1.21 -15.77
N PRO A 207 -5.34 0.72 -15.92
CA PRO A 207 -6.47 1.23 -15.17
C PRO A 207 -6.34 1.08 -13.64
N GLU A 208 -5.73 -0.01 -13.17
CA GLU A 208 -5.50 -0.32 -11.76
C GLU A 208 -4.52 0.69 -11.13
N VAL A 209 -3.52 1.12 -11.89
CA VAL A 209 -2.57 2.15 -11.44
C VAL A 209 -3.25 3.51 -11.35
N LYS A 210 -4.13 3.87 -12.31
CA LYS A 210 -4.95 5.09 -12.21
C LYS A 210 -5.88 5.06 -10.99
N TYR A 211 -6.47 3.90 -10.71
CA TYR A 211 -7.28 3.70 -9.51
C TYR A 211 -6.46 3.98 -8.23
N ALA A 212 -5.27 3.37 -8.09
CA ALA A 212 -4.39 3.59 -6.95
C ALA A 212 -3.93 5.05 -6.85
N ALA A 213 -3.59 5.69 -7.98
CA ALA A 213 -3.23 7.10 -8.01
C ALA A 213 -4.38 8.00 -7.54
N THR A 214 -5.62 7.67 -7.89
CA THR A 214 -6.81 8.40 -7.42
C THR A 214 -6.97 8.29 -5.91
N LEU A 215 -6.79 7.09 -5.33
CA LEU A 215 -6.82 6.90 -3.89
C LEU A 215 -5.76 7.75 -3.19
N SER A 216 -4.52 7.62 -3.62
CA SER A 216 -3.37 8.31 -3.02
C SER A 216 -3.48 9.83 -3.16
N LEU A 217 -4.05 10.34 -4.27
CA LEU A 217 -4.28 11.77 -4.46
C LEU A 217 -5.26 12.33 -3.42
N ILE A 218 -6.32 11.59 -3.11
CA ILE A 218 -7.31 12.01 -2.10
C ILE A 218 -6.72 11.92 -0.69
N GLU A 219 -5.89 10.91 -0.41
CA GLU A 219 -5.18 10.77 0.86
C GLU A 219 -4.24 11.95 1.11
N LEU A 220 -3.50 12.38 0.08
CA LEU A 220 -2.55 13.50 0.18
C LEU A 220 -3.22 14.87 0.24
N GLN A 221 -4.32 15.08 -0.49
CA GLN A 221 -4.99 16.39 -0.54
C GLN A 221 -6.49 16.24 -0.79
N SER A 222 -7.27 16.13 0.29
CA SER A 222 -8.70 15.87 0.23
C SER A 222 -9.50 16.89 -0.61
N GLU A 223 -9.20 18.19 -0.58
CA GLU A 223 -9.97 19.20 -1.34
C GLU A 223 -9.40 19.54 -2.73
N ALA A 224 -8.10 19.80 -2.84
CA ALA A 224 -7.49 20.11 -4.15
C ALA A 224 -7.49 18.91 -5.10
N GLY A 225 -7.36 17.70 -4.56
CA GLY A 225 -7.47 16.46 -5.33
C GLY A 225 -8.84 16.26 -6.00
N PHE A 226 -9.92 16.75 -5.41
CA PHE A 226 -11.27 16.59 -5.97
C PHE A 226 -11.46 17.34 -7.28
N ALA A 227 -10.90 18.53 -7.43
CA ALA A 227 -10.99 19.28 -8.70
C ALA A 227 -10.28 18.53 -9.83
N GLU A 228 -9.11 17.96 -9.54
CA GLU A 228 -8.34 17.17 -10.53
C GLU A 228 -9.05 15.86 -10.89
N ILE A 229 -9.64 15.19 -9.91
CA ILE A 229 -10.42 13.98 -10.16
C ILE A 229 -11.66 14.29 -11.00
N ALA A 230 -12.34 15.40 -10.73
CA ALA A 230 -13.47 15.83 -11.55
C ALA A 230 -13.06 16.07 -13.01
N GLU A 231 -11.94 16.75 -13.23
CA GLU A 231 -11.38 16.97 -14.57
C GLU A 231 -11.07 15.63 -15.26
N LEU A 232 -10.44 14.68 -14.56
CA LEU A 232 -10.14 13.35 -15.10
C LEU A 232 -11.41 12.55 -15.43
N ILE A 233 -12.44 12.59 -14.59
CA ILE A 233 -13.74 11.98 -14.88
C ILE A 233 -14.31 12.58 -16.17
N GLU A 234 -14.19 13.90 -16.38
CA GLU A 234 -14.67 14.56 -17.58
C GLU A 234 -13.88 14.22 -18.84
N GLN A 235 -12.57 14.09 -18.75
CA GLN A 235 -11.67 13.83 -19.88
C GLN A 235 -11.60 12.37 -20.30
N THR A 236 -11.98 11.44 -19.42
CA THR A 236 -11.88 10.00 -19.67
C THR A 236 -13.23 9.38 -20.01
N THR A 237 -13.21 8.13 -20.51
CA THR A 237 -14.41 7.32 -20.82
C THR A 237 -14.14 5.83 -20.54
N GLY A 238 -15.20 5.04 -20.50
CA GLY A 238 -15.10 3.58 -20.43
C GLY A 238 -14.38 3.09 -19.17
N GLN A 239 -13.51 2.10 -19.34
CA GLN A 239 -12.80 1.44 -18.23
C GLN A 239 -11.96 2.42 -17.40
N THR A 240 -11.28 3.37 -18.04
CA THR A 240 -10.47 4.37 -17.32
C THR A 240 -11.35 5.21 -16.39
N ARG A 241 -12.48 5.74 -16.89
CA ARG A 241 -13.43 6.49 -16.05
C ARG A 241 -13.98 5.64 -14.93
N GLN A 242 -14.34 4.39 -15.21
CA GLN A 242 -14.82 3.44 -14.20
C GLN A 242 -13.84 3.30 -13.04
N GLN A 243 -12.55 3.12 -13.30
CA GLN A 243 -11.54 2.94 -12.25
C GLN A 243 -11.36 4.22 -11.42
N ILE A 244 -11.33 5.39 -12.05
CA ILE A 244 -11.27 6.68 -11.35
C ILE A 244 -12.49 6.86 -10.43
N LEU A 245 -13.69 6.57 -10.92
CA LEU A 245 -14.93 6.65 -10.12
C LEU A 245 -14.94 5.68 -8.95
N ARG A 246 -14.46 4.46 -9.14
CA ARG A 246 -14.32 3.46 -8.06
C ARG A 246 -13.30 3.91 -7.02
N GLY A 247 -12.16 4.43 -7.45
CA GLY A 247 -11.14 4.98 -6.56
C GLY A 247 -11.68 6.17 -5.75
N PHE A 248 -12.35 7.09 -6.42
CA PHE A 248 -13.00 8.23 -5.77
C PHE A 248 -14.03 7.80 -4.70
N PHE A 249 -14.93 6.88 -5.05
CA PHE A 249 -15.93 6.37 -4.11
C PHE A 249 -15.28 5.66 -2.92
N HIS A 250 -14.27 4.81 -3.19
CA HIS A 250 -13.59 4.06 -2.13
C HIS A 250 -12.84 5.00 -1.17
N ALA A 251 -12.08 5.96 -1.69
CA ALA A 251 -11.34 6.91 -0.86
C ALA A 251 -12.26 7.78 -0.02
N THR A 252 -13.30 8.36 -0.60
CA THR A 252 -14.24 9.22 0.14
C THR A 252 -15.02 8.46 1.21
N ASN A 253 -15.37 7.21 0.95
CA ASN A 253 -16.05 6.35 1.92
C ASN A 253 -15.08 5.89 3.04
N TYR A 254 -13.88 5.46 2.69
CA TYR A 254 -12.86 5.01 3.66
C TYR A 254 -12.39 6.14 4.57
N LEU A 255 -12.15 7.32 4.01
CA LEU A 255 -11.70 8.50 4.75
C LEU A 255 -12.87 9.27 5.40
N ALA A 256 -14.11 8.80 5.21
CA ALA A 256 -15.34 9.45 5.69
C ALA A 256 -15.44 10.93 5.30
N ILE A 257 -15.00 11.28 4.08
CA ILE A 257 -15.02 12.66 3.60
C ILE A 257 -16.43 13.04 3.16
N ASP A 258 -16.98 14.08 3.78
CA ASP A 258 -18.25 14.68 3.34
C ASP A 258 -17.99 15.66 2.19
N VAL A 259 -17.99 15.13 0.97
CA VAL A 259 -17.74 15.90 -0.26
C VAL A 259 -18.69 17.10 -0.40
N ALA A 260 -19.92 17.00 0.13
CA ALA A 260 -20.89 18.09 0.08
C ALA A 260 -20.44 19.36 0.80
N ARG A 261 -19.52 19.23 1.75
CA ARG A 261 -18.95 20.34 2.53
C ARG A 261 -17.69 20.93 1.93
N THR A 262 -17.19 20.35 0.85
CA THR A 262 -15.98 20.84 0.17
C THR A 262 -16.32 21.91 -0.84
N SER A 263 -15.36 22.77 -1.15
CA SER A 263 -15.49 23.79 -2.22
C SER A 263 -15.63 23.16 -3.62
N SER A 264 -15.26 21.90 -3.76
CA SER A 264 -15.27 21.14 -5.02
C SER A 264 -16.57 20.35 -5.26
N ALA A 265 -17.54 20.43 -4.36
CA ALA A 265 -18.76 19.61 -4.41
C ALA A 265 -19.52 19.73 -5.73
N ASP A 266 -19.73 20.95 -6.23
CA ASP A 266 -20.46 21.19 -7.48
C ASP A 266 -19.68 20.69 -8.70
N ILE A 267 -18.36 20.85 -8.70
CA ILE A 267 -17.47 20.36 -9.77
C ILE A 267 -17.56 18.84 -9.89
N ILE A 268 -17.48 18.15 -8.73
CA ILE A 268 -17.62 16.68 -8.67
C ILE A 268 -19.00 16.24 -9.16
N VAL A 269 -20.07 16.89 -8.71
CA VAL A 269 -21.44 16.53 -9.14
C VAL A 269 -21.61 16.71 -10.64
N ASN A 270 -21.05 17.77 -11.24
CA ASN A 270 -21.10 17.98 -12.70
C ASN A 270 -20.33 16.88 -13.45
N ALA A 271 -19.15 16.49 -12.95
CA ALA A 271 -18.37 15.40 -13.53
C ALA A 271 -19.12 14.04 -13.44
N LEU A 272 -19.78 13.77 -12.31
CA LEU A 272 -20.61 12.58 -12.13
C LEU A 272 -21.84 12.60 -13.06
N GLU A 273 -22.50 13.74 -13.26
CA GLU A 273 -23.59 13.89 -14.23
C GLU A 273 -23.14 13.51 -15.64
N LYS A 274 -21.96 13.94 -16.05
CA LYS A 274 -21.36 13.53 -17.34
C LYS A 274 -21.08 12.03 -17.40
N ALA A 275 -20.58 11.47 -16.31
CA ALA A 275 -20.26 10.04 -16.21
C ALA A 275 -21.50 9.14 -16.27
N LEU A 276 -22.68 9.60 -15.82
CA LEU A 276 -23.95 8.88 -15.99
C LEU A 276 -24.35 8.68 -17.44
N ARG A 277 -23.75 9.42 -18.40
CA ARG A 277 -23.98 9.33 -19.83
C ARG A 277 -22.84 8.65 -20.58
N ASP A 278 -21.95 7.95 -19.87
CA ASP A 278 -20.82 7.24 -20.48
C ASP A 278 -21.33 6.13 -21.43
N PRO A 279 -20.70 5.91 -22.59
CA PRO A 279 -21.01 4.76 -23.44
C PRO A 279 -20.87 3.41 -22.74
N SER A 280 -19.91 3.25 -21.81
CA SER A 280 -19.71 2.01 -21.04
C SER A 280 -20.73 1.89 -19.89
N PRO A 281 -21.49 0.78 -19.85
CA PRO A 281 -22.38 0.48 -18.74
C PRO A 281 -21.67 0.46 -17.38
N GLU A 282 -20.44 -0.05 -17.33
CA GLU A 282 -19.64 -0.16 -16.12
C GLU A 282 -19.24 1.22 -15.58
N ALA A 283 -18.92 2.17 -16.47
CA ALA A 283 -18.63 3.54 -16.07
C ALA A 283 -19.89 4.28 -15.56
N ARG A 284 -21.04 4.10 -16.21
CA ARG A 284 -22.32 4.63 -15.72
C ARG A 284 -22.67 4.08 -14.35
N LEU A 285 -22.52 2.75 -14.16
CA LEU A 285 -22.75 2.09 -12.88
C LEU A 285 -21.82 2.64 -11.77
N ALA A 286 -20.55 2.87 -12.09
CA ALA A 286 -19.59 3.42 -11.14
C ALA A 286 -19.90 4.86 -10.70
N ALA A 287 -20.58 5.65 -11.52
CA ALA A 287 -20.99 7.01 -11.18
C ALA A 287 -22.19 7.09 -10.22
N ILE A 288 -23.01 6.05 -10.17
CA ILE A 288 -24.22 5.99 -9.35
C ILE A 288 -23.88 5.97 -7.86
N TRP A 289 -22.87 5.21 -7.45
CA TRP A 289 -22.49 5.08 -6.04
C TRP A 289 -22.03 6.38 -5.39
N PRO A 290 -21.11 7.15 -5.99
CA PRO A 290 -20.72 8.46 -5.45
C PRO A 290 -21.91 9.40 -5.29
N LEU A 291 -22.81 9.46 -6.27
CA LEU A 291 -24.01 10.32 -6.20
C LEU A 291 -24.95 9.97 -5.05
N SER A 292 -25.03 8.71 -4.67
CA SER A 292 -25.87 8.29 -3.54
C SER A 292 -25.32 8.73 -2.18
N TRP A 293 -24.00 8.99 -2.09
CA TRP A 293 -23.32 9.40 -0.86
C TRP A 293 -23.10 10.90 -0.76
N ILE A 294 -22.97 11.56 -1.90
CA ILE A 294 -22.84 13.02 -1.95
C ILE A 294 -24.17 13.65 -1.52
N ARG A 295 -24.19 14.27 -0.36
CA ARG A 295 -25.37 14.96 0.19
C ARG A 295 -25.63 16.31 -0.48
N GLN A 296 -25.58 16.33 -1.82
CA GLN A 296 -25.87 17.50 -2.62
C GLN A 296 -27.34 17.50 -3.06
N PRO A 297 -28.06 18.64 -3.02
CA PRO A 297 -29.48 18.70 -3.37
C PRO A 297 -29.80 18.22 -4.80
N ARG A 298 -28.84 18.35 -5.72
CA ARG A 298 -28.99 17.90 -7.12
C ARG A 298 -28.83 16.39 -7.31
N ALA A 299 -28.11 15.70 -6.42
CA ALA A 299 -27.75 14.30 -6.61
C ALA A 299 -28.97 13.34 -6.75
N PRO A 300 -30.03 13.45 -5.92
CA PRO A 300 -31.22 12.63 -6.09
C PRO A 300 -31.92 12.84 -7.42
N HIS A 301 -31.97 14.08 -7.90
CA HIS A 301 -32.59 14.41 -9.20
C HIS A 301 -31.78 13.83 -10.37
N LEU A 302 -30.44 13.88 -10.30
CA LEU A 302 -29.57 13.27 -11.30
C LEU A 302 -29.71 11.75 -11.34
N LEU A 303 -29.87 11.10 -10.18
CA LEU A 303 -30.14 9.66 -10.13
C LEU A 303 -31.50 9.28 -10.74
N LYS A 304 -32.53 10.13 -10.54
CA LYS A 304 -33.82 9.94 -11.20
C LYS A 304 -33.69 10.08 -12.73
N GLN A 305 -33.04 11.11 -13.21
CA GLN A 305 -32.79 11.29 -14.63
C GLN A 305 -32.00 10.13 -15.24
N ALA A 306 -31.00 9.62 -14.51
CA ALA A 306 -30.23 8.45 -14.92
C ALA A 306 -31.10 7.20 -15.01
N TYR A 307 -32.00 6.97 -14.05
CA TYR A 307 -32.96 5.87 -14.05
C TYR A 307 -33.90 5.93 -15.28
N GLU A 308 -34.44 7.11 -15.57
CA GLU A 308 -35.33 7.33 -16.69
C GLU A 308 -34.63 7.13 -18.05
N ALA A 309 -33.39 7.54 -18.18
CA ALA A 309 -32.61 7.49 -19.42
C ALA A 309 -31.92 6.11 -19.66
N GLU A 310 -31.69 5.31 -18.60
CA GLU A 310 -30.98 4.06 -18.70
C GLU A 310 -31.74 3.02 -19.50
N GLN A 311 -31.01 2.23 -20.30
CA GLN A 311 -31.57 1.15 -21.11
C GLN A 311 -31.18 -0.24 -20.56
N ASP A 312 -30.14 -0.30 -19.72
CA ASP A 312 -29.70 -1.54 -19.09
C ASP A 312 -30.52 -1.81 -17.82
N SER A 313 -31.28 -2.90 -17.84
CA SER A 313 -32.19 -3.27 -16.74
C SER A 313 -31.46 -3.57 -15.43
N GLU A 314 -30.21 -4.06 -15.51
CA GLU A 314 -29.39 -4.32 -14.32
C GLU A 314 -28.92 -3.04 -13.67
N ILE A 315 -28.53 -2.03 -14.49
CA ILE A 315 -28.17 -0.70 -13.99
C ILE A 315 -29.39 0.00 -13.40
N LYS A 316 -30.54 -0.06 -14.08
CA LYS A 316 -31.81 0.46 -13.53
C LYS A 316 -32.13 -0.19 -12.17
N ALA A 317 -32.07 -1.51 -12.08
CA ALA A 317 -32.28 -2.23 -10.84
C ALA A 317 -31.30 -1.79 -9.73
N ARG A 318 -30.07 -1.48 -10.11
CA ARG A 318 -29.07 -0.98 -9.16
C ARG A 318 -29.41 0.45 -8.68
N ILE A 319 -29.87 1.31 -9.58
CA ILE A 319 -30.36 2.66 -9.20
C ILE A 319 -31.52 2.55 -8.21
N VAL A 320 -32.49 1.65 -8.46
CA VAL A 320 -33.61 1.40 -7.54
C VAL A 320 -33.12 1.02 -6.14
N LYS A 321 -32.19 0.07 -6.06
CA LYS A 321 -31.60 -0.34 -4.76
C LYS A 321 -30.90 0.78 -4.02
N ILE A 322 -30.23 1.65 -4.75
CA ILE A 322 -29.49 2.79 -4.20
C ILE A 322 -30.42 3.94 -3.84
N ALA A 323 -31.43 4.20 -4.67
CA ALA A 323 -32.42 5.25 -4.44
C ALA A 323 -33.15 5.10 -3.11
N TYR A 324 -33.24 3.85 -2.60
CA TYR A 324 -33.81 3.60 -1.26
C TYR A 324 -33.14 4.45 -0.17
N ASN A 325 -31.82 4.67 -0.25
CA ASN A 325 -31.07 5.47 0.74
C ASN A 325 -31.22 6.99 0.58
N LEU A 326 -31.91 7.44 -0.48
CA LEU A 326 -32.15 8.86 -0.71
C LEU A 326 -33.27 9.38 0.22
N MET A 327 -33.05 10.53 0.79
CA MET A 327 -34.07 11.28 1.55
C MET A 327 -34.65 12.37 0.66
N SER A 328 -35.46 12.02 -0.34
CA SER A 328 -36.02 12.98 -1.29
C SER A 328 -37.21 12.41 -2.04
N ASP A 329 -38.03 13.28 -2.65
CA ASP A 329 -39.18 12.89 -3.48
C ASP A 329 -38.77 12.00 -4.66
N ALA A 330 -37.57 12.19 -5.21
CA ALA A 330 -37.01 11.38 -6.28
C ALA A 330 -36.96 9.88 -5.90
N ARG A 331 -36.75 9.54 -4.62
CA ARG A 331 -36.84 8.16 -4.13
C ARG A 331 -38.22 7.57 -4.38
N GLU A 332 -39.27 8.26 -3.96
CA GLU A 332 -40.64 7.75 -4.04
C GLU A 332 -41.05 7.58 -5.51
N GLU A 333 -40.68 8.51 -6.36
CA GLU A 333 -40.94 8.47 -7.78
C GLU A 333 -40.25 7.28 -8.47
N ILE A 334 -38.95 7.06 -8.19
CA ILE A 334 -38.19 5.90 -8.70
C ILE A 334 -38.81 4.58 -8.22
N LEU A 335 -39.15 4.47 -6.95
CA LEU A 335 -39.71 3.23 -6.38
C LEU A 335 -41.10 2.93 -6.91
N LEU A 336 -41.96 3.94 -7.11
CA LEU A 336 -43.28 3.78 -7.67
C LEU A 336 -43.22 3.31 -9.11
N ASP A 337 -42.36 3.91 -9.95
CA ASP A 337 -42.16 3.50 -11.33
C ASP A 337 -41.58 2.08 -11.42
N ALA A 338 -40.59 1.77 -10.60
CA ALA A 338 -39.94 0.45 -10.56
C ALA A 338 -40.91 -0.68 -10.18
N GLN A 339 -41.90 -0.43 -9.31
CA GLN A 339 -42.96 -1.41 -8.96
C GLN A 339 -43.88 -1.71 -10.15
N GLN A 340 -44.07 -0.75 -11.05
CA GLN A 340 -44.91 -0.88 -12.24
C GLN A 340 -44.12 -1.33 -13.48
N SER A 341 -42.79 -1.46 -13.36
CA SER A 341 -41.90 -1.80 -14.48
C SER A 341 -42.22 -3.18 -15.05
N GLN A 342 -42.09 -3.31 -16.39
CA GLN A 342 -42.13 -4.58 -17.08
C GLN A 342 -40.78 -5.31 -17.07
N GLU A 343 -39.71 -4.65 -16.67
CA GLU A 343 -38.37 -5.20 -16.58
C GLU A 343 -38.23 -6.02 -15.30
N ALA A 344 -38.00 -7.35 -15.43
CA ALA A 344 -37.99 -8.27 -14.29
C ALA A 344 -36.99 -7.87 -13.21
N ALA A 345 -35.76 -7.50 -13.57
CA ALA A 345 -34.72 -7.10 -12.63
C ALA A 345 -35.09 -5.83 -11.83
N VAL A 346 -35.72 -4.86 -12.49
CA VAL A 346 -36.18 -3.59 -11.90
C VAL A 346 -37.30 -3.84 -10.90
N LYS A 347 -38.28 -4.65 -11.29
CA LYS A 347 -39.42 -5.02 -10.45
C LYS A 347 -38.98 -5.81 -9.23
N GLU A 348 -38.10 -6.79 -9.40
CA GLU A 348 -37.53 -7.59 -8.30
C GLU A 348 -36.77 -6.69 -7.31
N ALA A 349 -35.99 -5.72 -7.80
CA ALA A 349 -35.29 -4.78 -6.93
C ALA A 349 -36.25 -3.96 -6.06
N ALA A 350 -37.36 -3.49 -6.62
CA ALA A 350 -38.39 -2.76 -5.88
C ALA A 350 -39.13 -3.65 -4.87
N GLU A 351 -39.42 -4.92 -5.20
CA GLU A 351 -40.04 -5.87 -4.30
C GLU A 351 -39.13 -6.25 -3.11
N GLN A 352 -37.82 -6.44 -3.35
CA GLN A 352 -36.85 -6.71 -2.30
C GLN A 352 -36.81 -5.57 -1.26
N ILE A 353 -36.85 -4.32 -1.71
CA ILE A 353 -36.89 -3.15 -0.82
C ILE A 353 -38.17 -3.16 0.01
N ARG A 354 -39.31 -3.47 -0.59
CA ARG A 354 -40.60 -3.52 0.11
C ARG A 354 -40.60 -4.58 1.22
N LEU A 355 -40.06 -5.77 0.94
CA LEU A 355 -40.02 -6.89 1.89
C LEU A 355 -39.10 -6.62 3.08
N THR A 356 -37.98 -5.95 2.87
CA THR A 356 -37.03 -5.60 3.94
C THR A 356 -37.58 -4.59 4.94
N HIS A 357 -38.69 -3.90 4.63
CA HIS A 357 -39.25 -2.83 5.47
C HIS A 357 -40.70 -3.02 5.86
N SER A 358 -41.28 -4.19 5.52
CA SER A 358 -42.63 -4.56 5.99
C SER A 358 -42.63 -5.43 7.26
N GLY A 359 -41.46 -5.67 7.84
CA GLY A 359 -41.25 -6.35 9.12
C GLY A 359 -40.58 -5.39 10.11
#